data_6992801ed447c87f6989d26048ccd3db
#
_entry.id   6992801ed447c87f6989d26048ccd3db
#
_cell.length_a   1.000
_cell.length_b   1.000
_cell.length_c   1.000
_cell.angle_alpha   90.00
_cell.angle_beta   90.00
_cell.angle_gamma   90.00
#
_symmetry.space_group_name_H-M   'P 1'
#
loop_
_entity.id
_entity.type
_entity.pdbx_description
1 polymer ?
#
loop_
_entity_poly.entity_id
_entity_poly.type
_entity_poly.pdbx_seq_one_letter_code
_entity_poly.pdbx_strand_id
1 'polypeptide(L)'
;MLIGMDPVHEPRVTKLKERIGEGRFLQPGDAFVCILGATTARNLKIGLGDSLVLLGYDRFGALVAEEFRLIGIITSGEMGLDRGMALTSLSALQEMLDFPGGVTDLVVRVPEERLDSLKADLLLTLADQDLEVMAWSDMFPVMQEWITLHNGFLYLFLGVVLFIVLAGELNTLLLSMLERTREFGIFMAIGTQPRQLTLMILSEALAIGLLGIFCGILLGIAIVLLTQHTGIDLSLLLGSTTRFYVDPLIYPNLNLQHLGITTLAILLTSLLAGIYPARRVSRLQPAEALRHV
;
A
#
# COMPACT_ATOMS: atom_id res chain seq x y z
N MET A 1 -18.56 -15.67 -15.39
CA MET A 1 -17.47 -15.39 -16.35
C MET A 1 -16.67 -16.67 -16.53
N LEU A 2 -16.45 -17.12 -17.78
CA LEU A 2 -15.61 -18.27 -18.11
C LEU A 2 -14.25 -17.77 -18.59
N ILE A 3 -13.17 -18.26 -18.01
CA ILE A 3 -11.81 -17.84 -18.30
C ILE A 3 -10.97 -19.06 -18.67
N GLY A 4 -10.42 -19.03 -19.89
CA GLY A 4 -9.39 -19.97 -20.33
C GLY A 4 -8.00 -19.45 -20.03
N MET A 5 -7.20 -20.21 -19.33
CA MET A 5 -5.85 -19.78 -18.93
C MET A 5 -4.80 -20.81 -19.31
N ASP A 6 -3.57 -20.37 -19.53
CA ASP A 6 -2.42 -21.23 -19.71
C ASP A 6 -1.92 -21.74 -18.34
N PRO A 7 -2.07 -23.03 -18.03
CA PRO A 7 -1.71 -23.56 -16.73
C PRO A 7 -0.21 -23.51 -16.42
N VAL A 8 0.65 -23.30 -17.44
CA VAL A 8 2.11 -23.21 -17.28
C VAL A 8 2.53 -21.79 -16.88
N HIS A 9 1.95 -20.77 -17.51
CA HIS A 9 2.37 -19.38 -17.33
C HIS A 9 1.58 -18.67 -16.23
N GLU A 10 0.31 -19.00 -16.05
CA GLU A 10 -0.60 -18.36 -15.08
C GLU A 10 -0.03 -18.30 -13.64
N PRO A 11 0.57 -19.35 -13.07
CA PRO A 11 1.11 -19.29 -11.69
C PRO A 11 2.25 -18.29 -11.50
N ARG A 12 2.86 -17.81 -12.58
CA ARG A 12 3.91 -16.77 -12.54
C ARG A 12 3.32 -15.34 -12.54
N VAL A 13 2.09 -15.20 -13.03
CA VAL A 13 1.40 -13.92 -13.21
C VAL A 13 0.44 -13.67 -12.07
N THR A 14 -0.40 -14.66 -11.73
CA THR A 14 -1.42 -14.55 -10.68
C THR A 14 -1.14 -15.47 -9.50
N LYS A 15 -1.89 -15.28 -8.41
CA LYS A 15 -1.86 -16.14 -7.21
C LYS A 15 -3.05 -17.10 -7.17
N LEU A 16 -3.75 -17.34 -8.27
CA LEU A 16 -4.95 -18.18 -8.29
C LEU A 16 -4.67 -19.62 -7.85
N LYS A 17 -3.50 -20.15 -8.21
CA LYS A 17 -3.07 -21.50 -7.80
C LYS A 17 -2.97 -21.66 -6.28
N GLU A 18 -2.54 -20.60 -5.57
CA GLU A 18 -2.40 -20.60 -4.12
C GLU A 18 -3.76 -20.53 -3.40
N ARG A 19 -4.81 -20.14 -4.12
CA ARG A 19 -6.17 -19.96 -3.62
C ARG A 19 -7.08 -21.19 -3.83
N ILE A 20 -6.54 -22.32 -4.29
CA ILE A 20 -7.28 -23.58 -4.38
C ILE A 20 -7.55 -24.09 -2.97
N GLY A 21 -8.82 -24.12 -2.59
CA GLY A 21 -9.27 -24.63 -1.28
C GLY A 21 -9.48 -26.14 -1.29
N GLU A 22 -10.04 -26.69 -2.39
CA GLU A 22 -10.30 -28.12 -2.55
C GLU A 22 -9.93 -28.56 -3.96
N GLY A 23 -9.43 -29.80 -4.10
CA GLY A 23 -9.04 -30.38 -5.37
C GLY A 23 -7.65 -29.92 -5.84
N ARG A 24 -7.49 -29.68 -7.14
CA ARG A 24 -6.21 -29.29 -7.74
C ARG A 24 -6.36 -28.14 -8.75
N PHE A 25 -5.25 -27.46 -9.02
CA PHE A 25 -5.15 -26.50 -10.10
C PHE A 25 -5.00 -27.19 -11.47
N LEU A 26 -5.26 -26.43 -12.55
CA LEU A 26 -5.09 -26.88 -13.92
C LEU A 26 -3.65 -27.33 -14.19
N GLN A 27 -3.52 -28.37 -15.03
CA GLN A 27 -2.24 -28.91 -15.46
C GLN A 27 -2.15 -28.93 -17.00
N PRO A 28 -0.94 -28.89 -17.57
CA PRO A 28 -0.77 -29.07 -19.01
C PRO A 28 -1.39 -30.39 -19.49
N GLY A 29 -2.20 -30.33 -20.55
CA GLY A 29 -2.90 -31.48 -21.08
C GLY A 29 -4.29 -31.75 -20.49
N ASP A 30 -4.72 -30.96 -19.50
CA ASP A 30 -6.10 -31.01 -19.02
C ASP A 30 -7.06 -30.58 -20.13
N ALA A 31 -8.01 -31.43 -20.51
CA ALA A 31 -9.06 -31.15 -21.47
C ALA A 31 -10.42 -31.24 -20.77
N PHE A 32 -11.29 -30.30 -21.05
CA PHE A 32 -12.68 -30.23 -20.54
C PHE A 32 -12.82 -30.44 -19.03
N VAL A 33 -11.91 -29.86 -18.28
CA VAL A 33 -11.99 -29.76 -16.82
C VAL A 33 -12.10 -28.30 -16.40
N CYS A 34 -12.74 -28.05 -15.26
CA CYS A 34 -12.90 -26.70 -14.76
C CYS A 34 -12.64 -26.59 -13.24
N ILE A 35 -12.36 -25.37 -12.84
CA ILE A 35 -12.28 -24.91 -11.45
C ILE A 35 -13.38 -23.88 -11.25
N LEU A 36 -14.14 -23.99 -10.19
CA LEU A 36 -15.20 -23.03 -9.85
C LEU A 36 -14.90 -22.29 -8.56
N GLY A 37 -15.44 -21.09 -8.44
CA GLY A 37 -15.46 -20.38 -7.19
C GLY A 37 -16.34 -21.10 -6.15
N ALA A 38 -15.93 -21.06 -4.89
CA ALA A 38 -16.58 -21.82 -3.80
C ALA A 38 -18.08 -21.49 -3.63
N THR A 39 -18.47 -20.24 -3.88
CA THR A 39 -19.88 -19.86 -3.82
C THR A 39 -20.68 -20.39 -5.00
N THR A 40 -20.06 -20.44 -6.20
CA THR A 40 -20.70 -21.02 -7.38
C THR A 40 -20.93 -22.52 -7.21
N ALA A 41 -19.91 -23.25 -6.78
CA ALA A 41 -20.02 -24.70 -6.53
C ALA A 41 -21.13 -25.01 -5.49
N ARG A 42 -21.19 -24.25 -4.41
CA ARG A 42 -22.25 -24.36 -3.39
C ARG A 42 -23.64 -24.08 -3.93
N ASN A 43 -23.78 -23.02 -4.73
CA ASN A 43 -25.09 -22.63 -5.29
C ASN A 43 -25.62 -23.67 -6.28
N LEU A 44 -24.71 -24.27 -7.08
CA LEU A 44 -25.04 -25.34 -8.01
C LEU A 44 -25.17 -26.71 -7.33
N LYS A 45 -24.76 -26.83 -6.05
CA LYS A 45 -24.75 -28.06 -5.26
C LYS A 45 -23.92 -29.19 -5.93
N ILE A 46 -22.78 -28.82 -6.51
CA ILE A 46 -21.84 -29.73 -7.17
C ILE A 46 -20.53 -29.78 -6.38
N GLY A 47 -19.90 -30.96 -6.38
CA GLY A 47 -18.62 -31.25 -5.74
C GLY A 47 -17.54 -31.69 -6.71
N LEU A 48 -16.35 -31.96 -6.17
CA LEU A 48 -15.24 -32.45 -6.99
C LEU A 48 -15.61 -33.75 -7.69
N GLY A 49 -15.33 -33.81 -9.00
CA GLY A 49 -15.60 -34.96 -9.86
C GLY A 49 -16.95 -34.89 -10.56
N ASP A 50 -17.86 -34.01 -10.14
CA ASP A 50 -19.14 -33.81 -10.85
C ASP A 50 -18.92 -33.12 -12.19
N SER A 51 -19.84 -33.36 -13.11
CA SER A 51 -19.86 -32.72 -14.43
C SER A 51 -20.84 -31.57 -14.43
N LEU A 52 -20.50 -30.51 -15.19
CA LEU A 52 -21.39 -29.38 -15.45
C LEU A 52 -21.26 -28.97 -16.94
N VAL A 53 -22.33 -28.44 -17.50
CA VAL A 53 -22.32 -27.90 -18.84
C VAL A 53 -22.07 -26.41 -18.80
N LEU A 54 -21.01 -25.98 -19.48
CA LEU A 54 -20.71 -24.57 -19.68
C LEU A 54 -21.28 -24.14 -21.03
N LEU A 55 -21.90 -22.96 -21.02
CA LEU A 55 -22.49 -22.35 -22.20
C LEU A 55 -21.69 -21.11 -22.60
N GLY A 56 -21.46 -20.93 -23.88
CA GLY A 56 -20.79 -19.76 -24.42
C GLY A 56 -21.26 -19.47 -25.84
N TYR A 57 -20.73 -18.39 -26.41
CA TYR A 57 -20.89 -18.08 -27.83
C TYR A 57 -19.55 -18.22 -28.52
N ASP A 58 -19.54 -18.96 -29.66
CA ASP A 58 -18.36 -19.05 -30.48
C ASP A 58 -18.03 -17.72 -31.17
N ARG A 59 -16.92 -17.69 -31.91
CA ARG A 59 -16.50 -16.47 -32.65
C ARG A 59 -17.47 -16.02 -33.72
N PHE A 60 -18.42 -16.87 -34.12
CA PHE A 60 -19.46 -16.56 -35.10
C PHE A 60 -20.80 -16.18 -34.45
N GLY A 61 -20.89 -16.18 -33.13
CA GLY A 61 -22.09 -15.87 -32.36
C GLY A 61 -23.04 -17.06 -32.20
N ALA A 62 -22.64 -18.28 -32.57
CA ALA A 62 -23.43 -19.48 -32.31
C ALA A 62 -23.32 -19.91 -30.85
N LEU A 63 -24.44 -20.34 -30.27
CA LEU A 63 -24.45 -20.90 -28.90
C LEU A 63 -23.79 -22.28 -28.91
N VAL A 64 -22.75 -22.41 -28.12
CA VAL A 64 -22.03 -23.69 -27.91
C VAL A 64 -22.17 -24.13 -26.45
N ALA A 65 -22.16 -25.43 -26.25
CA ALA A 65 -22.31 -26.07 -24.94
C ALA A 65 -21.36 -27.26 -24.86
N GLU A 66 -20.53 -27.28 -23.81
CA GLU A 66 -19.60 -28.39 -23.56
C GLU A 66 -19.64 -28.83 -22.11
N GLU A 67 -19.42 -30.12 -21.90
CA GLU A 67 -19.39 -30.75 -20.58
C GLU A 67 -18.00 -30.63 -19.98
N PHE A 68 -17.90 -30.09 -18.79
CA PHE A 68 -16.66 -29.97 -18.02
C PHE A 68 -16.78 -30.70 -16.70
N ARG A 69 -15.67 -31.35 -16.30
CA ARG A 69 -15.57 -31.99 -14.97
C ARG A 69 -14.95 -31.02 -13.96
N LEU A 70 -15.58 -30.88 -12.80
CA LEU A 70 -15.05 -30.07 -11.71
C LEU A 70 -13.85 -30.75 -11.02
N ILE A 71 -12.67 -30.13 -11.11
CA ILE A 71 -11.42 -30.66 -10.55
C ILE A 71 -10.87 -29.85 -9.38
N GLY A 72 -11.37 -28.64 -9.16
CA GLY A 72 -10.93 -27.78 -8.09
C GLY A 72 -11.98 -26.73 -7.72
N ILE A 73 -11.93 -26.30 -6.47
CA ILE A 73 -12.75 -25.22 -5.95
C ILE A 73 -11.81 -24.15 -5.41
N ILE A 74 -11.96 -22.92 -5.93
CA ILE A 74 -11.16 -21.78 -5.51
C ILE A 74 -11.92 -21.02 -4.42
N THR A 75 -11.20 -20.65 -3.37
CA THR A 75 -11.68 -19.79 -2.30
C THR A 75 -10.82 -18.55 -2.29
N SER A 76 -11.23 -17.54 -3.04
CA SER A 76 -10.45 -16.31 -3.20
C SER A 76 -10.58 -15.36 -2.01
N GLY A 77 -11.62 -15.54 -1.21
CA GLY A 77 -12.03 -14.56 -0.20
C GLY A 77 -12.78 -13.36 -0.79
N GLU A 78 -12.93 -13.33 -2.11
CA GLU A 78 -13.60 -12.29 -2.85
C GLU A 78 -14.94 -12.81 -3.38
N MET A 79 -16.02 -12.19 -2.94
CA MET A 79 -17.37 -12.67 -3.26
C MET A 79 -17.69 -12.61 -4.76
N GLY A 80 -17.10 -11.67 -5.51
CA GLY A 80 -17.31 -11.55 -6.96
C GLY A 80 -16.69 -12.71 -7.73
N LEU A 81 -15.43 -13.02 -7.45
CA LEU A 81 -14.73 -14.15 -8.04
C LEU A 81 -15.35 -15.48 -7.60
N ASP A 82 -15.64 -15.63 -6.31
CA ASP A 82 -16.21 -16.88 -5.77
C ASP A 82 -17.63 -17.16 -6.28
N ARG A 83 -18.38 -16.14 -6.75
CA ARG A 83 -19.75 -16.28 -7.27
C ARG A 83 -19.86 -16.41 -8.77
N GLY A 84 -18.88 -15.98 -9.54
CA GLY A 84 -19.06 -15.84 -10.98
C GLY A 84 -17.95 -16.41 -11.84
N MET A 85 -16.89 -16.95 -11.24
CA MET A 85 -15.70 -17.40 -11.98
C MET A 85 -15.74 -18.90 -12.20
N ALA A 86 -15.52 -19.28 -13.46
CA ALA A 86 -15.19 -20.63 -13.91
C ALA A 86 -13.88 -20.55 -14.69
N LEU A 87 -12.89 -21.35 -14.28
CA LEU A 87 -11.57 -21.40 -14.90
C LEU A 87 -11.42 -22.74 -15.63
N THR A 88 -10.85 -22.68 -16.83
CA THR A 88 -10.52 -23.89 -17.60
C THR A 88 -9.18 -23.72 -18.30
N SER A 89 -8.68 -24.77 -18.97
CA SER A 89 -7.49 -24.62 -19.80
C SER A 89 -7.77 -23.78 -21.04
N LEU A 90 -6.80 -22.97 -21.44
CA LEU A 90 -6.90 -22.13 -22.64
C LEU A 90 -7.24 -22.98 -23.88
N SER A 91 -6.60 -24.16 -24.02
CA SER A 91 -6.82 -25.06 -25.13
C SER A 91 -8.26 -25.59 -25.20
N ALA A 92 -8.83 -25.99 -24.06
CA ALA A 92 -10.21 -26.47 -24.00
C ALA A 92 -11.21 -25.36 -24.36
N LEU A 93 -10.96 -24.13 -23.90
CA LEU A 93 -11.82 -22.99 -24.24
C LEU A 93 -11.69 -22.59 -25.70
N GLN A 94 -10.48 -22.63 -26.26
CA GLN A 94 -10.26 -22.38 -27.71
C GLN A 94 -10.96 -23.42 -28.58
N GLU A 95 -10.97 -24.68 -28.17
CA GLU A 95 -11.69 -25.76 -28.86
C GLU A 95 -13.20 -25.54 -28.76
N MET A 96 -13.75 -25.29 -27.57
CA MET A 96 -15.18 -25.03 -27.35
C MET A 96 -15.69 -23.85 -28.18
N LEU A 97 -14.90 -22.75 -28.29
CA LEU A 97 -15.31 -21.51 -28.94
C LEU A 97 -14.91 -21.45 -30.44
N ASP A 98 -14.36 -22.51 -31.01
CA ASP A 98 -13.81 -22.54 -32.39
C ASP A 98 -12.85 -21.36 -32.65
N PHE A 99 -11.92 -21.12 -31.69
CA PHE A 99 -10.97 -20.01 -31.73
C PHE A 99 -9.51 -20.49 -31.54
N PRO A 100 -9.01 -21.37 -32.44
CA PRO A 100 -7.71 -21.99 -32.28
C PRO A 100 -6.57 -20.96 -32.29
N GLY A 101 -5.71 -20.99 -31.29
CA GLY A 101 -4.56 -20.09 -31.15
C GLY A 101 -4.89 -18.62 -30.81
N GLY A 102 -6.18 -18.28 -30.70
CA GLY A 102 -6.61 -16.94 -30.31
C GLY A 102 -6.61 -16.74 -28.79
N VAL A 103 -6.37 -15.49 -28.38
CA VAL A 103 -6.51 -15.02 -26.99
C VAL A 103 -7.25 -13.69 -27.02
N THR A 104 -8.04 -13.41 -26.00
CA THR A 104 -8.73 -12.12 -25.84
C THR A 104 -7.85 -11.13 -25.08
N ASP A 105 -7.08 -11.62 -24.11
CA ASP A 105 -6.28 -10.80 -23.21
C ASP A 105 -4.91 -11.40 -23.01
N LEU A 106 -3.88 -10.55 -23.02
CA LEU A 106 -2.50 -10.90 -22.66
C LEU A 106 -2.12 -10.12 -21.39
N VAL A 107 -1.95 -10.83 -20.30
CA VAL A 107 -1.60 -10.21 -19.02
C VAL A 107 -0.09 -10.25 -18.80
N VAL A 108 0.51 -9.08 -18.55
CA VAL A 108 1.93 -8.93 -18.28
C VAL A 108 2.12 -8.41 -16.87
N ARG A 109 2.91 -9.11 -16.07
CA ARG A 109 3.27 -8.67 -14.70
C ARG A 109 4.66 -8.06 -14.68
N VAL A 110 4.74 -6.82 -14.20
CA VAL A 110 5.99 -6.06 -14.08
C VAL A 110 6.07 -5.37 -12.71
N PRO A 111 7.28 -5.06 -12.22
CA PRO A 111 7.44 -4.17 -11.08
C PRO A 111 6.83 -2.79 -11.35
N GLU A 112 6.31 -2.15 -10.29
CA GLU A 112 5.59 -0.87 -10.40
C GLU A 112 6.47 0.23 -11.05
N GLU A 113 7.78 0.23 -10.74
CA GLU A 113 8.73 1.21 -11.28
C GLU A 113 8.91 1.13 -12.81
N ARG A 114 8.54 -0.01 -13.42
CA ARG A 114 8.63 -0.24 -14.87
C ARG A 114 7.28 -0.16 -15.60
N LEU A 115 6.20 0.03 -14.87
CA LEU A 115 4.85 -0.03 -15.44
C LEU A 115 4.67 1.05 -16.52
N ASP A 116 4.97 2.31 -16.20
CA ASP A 116 4.77 3.43 -17.11
C ASP A 116 5.70 3.36 -18.32
N SER A 117 6.96 2.97 -18.12
CA SER A 117 7.93 2.83 -19.22
C SER A 117 7.53 1.71 -20.16
N LEU A 118 7.12 0.55 -19.63
CA LEU A 118 6.69 -0.57 -20.46
C LEU A 118 5.39 -0.25 -21.20
N LYS A 119 4.43 0.41 -20.53
CA LYS A 119 3.18 0.85 -21.18
C LYS A 119 3.47 1.77 -22.37
N ALA A 120 4.37 2.74 -22.19
CA ALA A 120 4.76 3.66 -23.27
C ALA A 120 5.44 2.90 -24.44
N ASP A 121 6.34 1.97 -24.14
CA ASP A 121 7.03 1.16 -25.17
C ASP A 121 6.03 0.26 -25.93
N LEU A 122 5.09 -0.37 -25.22
CA LEU A 122 4.06 -1.20 -25.84
C LEU A 122 3.11 -0.37 -26.73
N LEU A 123 2.68 0.81 -26.28
CA LEU A 123 1.85 1.71 -27.08
C LEU A 123 2.55 2.13 -28.37
N LEU A 124 3.86 2.36 -28.36
CA LEU A 124 4.63 2.68 -29.55
C LEU A 124 4.81 1.46 -30.45
N THR A 125 5.10 0.30 -29.88
CA THR A 125 5.38 -0.93 -30.64
C THR A 125 4.13 -1.52 -31.29
N LEU A 126 2.99 -1.38 -30.63
CA LEU A 126 1.71 -1.95 -31.05
C LEU A 126 0.77 -0.92 -31.72
N ALA A 127 1.26 0.29 -31.99
CA ALA A 127 0.46 1.40 -32.54
C ALA A 127 -0.27 1.06 -33.86
N ASP A 128 0.33 0.16 -34.67
CA ASP A 128 -0.26 -0.27 -35.94
C ASP A 128 -1.18 -1.50 -35.82
N GLN A 129 -1.37 -2.02 -34.59
CA GLN A 129 -2.23 -3.18 -34.32
C GLN A 129 -3.50 -2.70 -33.64
N ASP A 130 -4.60 -3.39 -33.91
CA ASP A 130 -5.90 -3.14 -33.25
C ASP A 130 -5.90 -3.78 -31.84
N LEU A 131 -4.97 -3.31 -31.00
CA LEU A 131 -4.76 -3.77 -29.64
C LEU A 131 -4.80 -2.60 -28.65
N GLU A 132 -5.51 -2.79 -27.57
CA GLU A 132 -5.57 -1.83 -26.46
C GLU A 132 -4.57 -2.21 -25.36
N VAL A 133 -3.72 -1.26 -24.96
CA VAL A 133 -2.76 -1.45 -23.86
C VAL A 133 -3.24 -0.69 -22.64
N MET A 134 -3.69 -1.41 -21.64
CA MET A 134 -4.19 -0.86 -20.38
C MET A 134 -3.33 -1.28 -19.19
N ALA A 135 -3.03 -0.33 -18.32
CA ALA A 135 -2.52 -0.64 -16.99
C ALA A 135 -3.70 -0.91 -16.03
N TRP A 136 -3.41 -1.55 -14.89
CA TRP A 136 -4.43 -1.76 -13.85
C TRP A 136 -5.10 -0.45 -13.38
N SER A 137 -4.34 0.66 -13.39
CA SER A 137 -4.83 2.00 -13.05
C SER A 137 -5.87 2.53 -14.03
N ASP A 138 -5.77 2.15 -15.32
CA ASP A 138 -6.73 2.54 -16.34
C ASP A 138 -8.01 1.71 -16.24
N MET A 139 -7.86 0.43 -15.87
CA MET A 139 -9.01 -0.48 -15.69
C MET A 139 -9.81 -0.14 -14.42
N PHE A 140 -9.14 0.35 -13.38
CA PHE A 140 -9.74 0.64 -12.08
C PHE A 140 -9.47 2.09 -11.62
N PRO A 141 -9.96 3.12 -12.33
CA PRO A 141 -9.68 4.52 -12.00
C PRO A 141 -10.16 4.91 -10.59
N VAL A 142 -11.29 4.36 -10.14
CA VAL A 142 -11.80 4.58 -8.79
C VAL A 142 -10.82 4.12 -7.72
N MET A 143 -10.13 2.99 -7.94
CA MET A 143 -9.12 2.49 -7.00
C MET A 143 -7.91 3.43 -6.93
N GLN A 144 -7.49 3.99 -8.06
CA GLN A 144 -6.41 4.97 -8.11
C GLN A 144 -6.78 6.27 -7.37
N GLU A 145 -8.03 6.74 -7.54
CA GLU A 145 -8.54 7.88 -6.77
C GLU A 145 -8.53 7.61 -5.27
N TRP A 146 -8.95 6.42 -4.83
CA TRP A 146 -8.90 6.01 -3.42
C TRP A 146 -7.48 5.99 -2.87
N ILE A 147 -6.49 5.48 -3.62
CA ILE A 147 -5.08 5.50 -3.22
C ILE A 147 -4.59 6.94 -3.06
N THR A 148 -4.93 7.82 -4.00
CA THR A 148 -4.54 9.23 -3.97
C THR A 148 -5.16 9.95 -2.77
N LEU A 149 -6.45 9.73 -2.52
CA LEU A 149 -7.14 10.26 -1.34
C LEU A 149 -6.52 9.75 -0.04
N HIS A 150 -6.25 8.44 0.04
CA HIS A 150 -5.61 7.84 1.22
C HIS A 150 -4.25 8.49 1.52
N ASN A 151 -3.41 8.66 0.51
CA ASN A 151 -2.13 9.35 0.64
C ASN A 151 -2.33 10.82 1.10
N GLY A 152 -3.33 11.51 0.57
CA GLY A 152 -3.70 12.85 1.01
C GLY A 152 -4.07 12.91 2.49
N PHE A 153 -4.87 11.97 2.97
CA PHE A 153 -5.22 11.85 4.39
C PHE A 153 -4.01 11.55 5.27
N LEU A 154 -3.08 10.72 4.82
CA LEU A 154 -1.85 10.44 5.57
C LEU A 154 -1.00 11.70 5.74
N TYR A 155 -0.84 12.52 4.71
CA TYR A 155 -0.11 13.80 4.81
C TYR A 155 -0.84 14.82 5.68
N LEU A 156 -2.17 14.88 5.61
CA LEU A 156 -2.97 15.72 6.50
C LEU A 156 -2.78 15.31 7.97
N PHE A 157 -2.87 14.00 8.25
CA PHE A 157 -2.66 13.45 9.58
C PHE A 157 -1.25 13.73 10.08
N LEU A 158 -0.23 13.52 9.24
CA LEU A 158 1.15 13.87 9.56
C LEU A 158 1.27 15.37 9.92
N GLY A 159 0.63 16.25 9.17
CA GLY A 159 0.60 17.70 9.44
C GLY A 159 0.01 18.02 10.83
N VAL A 160 -1.09 17.37 11.20
CA VAL A 160 -1.71 17.52 12.52
C VAL A 160 -0.77 17.04 13.63
N VAL A 161 -0.14 15.87 13.45
CA VAL A 161 0.83 15.34 14.42
C VAL A 161 2.03 16.28 14.56
N LEU A 162 2.59 16.77 13.46
CA LEU A 162 3.70 17.72 13.49
C LEU A 162 3.32 19.03 14.19
N PHE A 163 2.08 19.50 14.02
CA PHE A 163 1.58 20.69 14.73
C PHE A 163 1.51 20.46 16.24
N ILE A 164 1.03 19.29 16.68
CA ILE A 164 1.00 18.91 18.10
C ILE A 164 2.42 18.83 18.67
N VAL A 165 3.35 18.22 17.94
CA VAL A 165 4.77 18.14 18.32
C VAL A 165 5.38 19.52 18.42
N LEU A 166 5.14 20.40 17.44
CA LEU A 166 5.58 21.79 17.43
C LEU A 166 5.11 22.53 18.69
N ALA A 167 3.82 22.42 19.01
CA ALA A 167 3.23 23.09 20.18
C ALA A 167 3.81 22.55 21.49
N GLY A 168 3.98 21.23 21.60
CA GLY A 168 4.57 20.59 22.77
C GLY A 168 6.04 20.97 22.99
N GLU A 169 6.85 20.90 21.92
CA GLU A 169 8.28 21.27 21.97
C GLU A 169 8.47 22.74 22.26
N LEU A 170 7.68 23.61 21.62
CA LEU A 170 7.68 25.05 21.90
C LEU A 170 7.35 25.35 23.37
N ASN A 171 6.32 24.68 23.91
CA ASN A 171 5.96 24.85 25.33
C ASN A 171 7.08 24.41 26.26
N THR A 172 7.72 23.27 25.99
CA THR A 172 8.85 22.73 26.77
C THR A 172 10.05 23.68 26.74
N LEU A 173 10.41 24.17 25.55
CA LEU A 173 11.52 25.12 25.39
C LEU A 173 11.23 26.46 26.05
N LEU A 174 9.98 26.95 25.99
CA LEU A 174 9.58 28.17 26.70
C LEU A 174 9.68 28.03 28.21
N LEU A 175 9.22 26.91 28.77
CA LEU A 175 9.29 26.65 30.19
C LEU A 175 10.75 26.56 30.65
N SER A 176 11.57 25.75 29.97
CA SER A 176 13.02 25.66 30.21
C SER A 176 13.71 27.02 30.16
N MET A 177 13.35 27.85 29.16
CA MET A 177 13.85 29.20 29.02
C MET A 177 13.50 30.08 30.23
N LEU A 178 12.24 30.03 30.70
CA LEU A 178 11.77 30.85 31.83
C LEU A 178 12.47 30.42 33.12
N GLU A 179 12.66 29.12 33.38
CA GLU A 179 13.38 28.58 34.54
C GLU A 179 14.86 29.00 34.57
N ARG A 180 15.49 29.17 33.40
CA ARG A 180 16.91 29.49 33.22
C ARG A 180 17.17 30.96 32.86
N THR A 181 16.16 31.84 32.98
CA THR A 181 16.28 33.25 32.61
C THR A 181 17.44 33.96 33.31
N ARG A 182 17.66 33.68 34.60
CA ARG A 182 18.78 34.22 35.37
C ARG A 182 20.14 33.78 34.86
N GLU A 183 20.28 32.52 34.44
CA GLU A 183 21.51 32.00 33.83
C GLU A 183 21.83 32.73 32.55
N PHE A 184 20.84 32.95 31.67
CA PHE A 184 21.01 33.72 30.45
C PHE A 184 21.42 35.18 30.75
N GLY A 185 20.87 35.78 31.80
CA GLY A 185 21.26 37.12 32.26
C GLY A 185 22.73 37.20 32.67
N ILE A 186 23.23 36.16 33.42
CA ILE A 186 24.63 36.04 33.80
C ILE A 186 25.52 35.87 32.55
N PHE A 187 25.16 35.02 31.61
CA PHE A 187 25.94 34.83 30.37
C PHE A 187 26.08 36.15 29.60
N MET A 188 24.99 36.92 29.47
CA MET A 188 25.07 38.21 28.83
C MET A 188 25.89 39.25 29.62
N ALA A 189 25.85 39.24 30.94
CA ALA A 189 26.66 40.14 31.80
C ALA A 189 28.15 39.88 31.68
N ILE A 190 28.57 38.62 31.44
CA ILE A 190 29.99 38.26 31.21
C ILE A 190 30.42 38.37 29.75
N GLY A 191 29.52 38.91 28.86
CA GLY A 191 29.88 39.24 27.49
C GLY A 191 29.46 38.24 26.41
N THR A 192 28.64 37.21 26.73
CA THR A 192 28.09 36.27 25.73
C THR A 192 27.18 37.05 24.75
N GLN A 193 27.45 36.89 23.46
CA GLN A 193 26.65 37.56 22.42
C GLN A 193 25.25 36.94 22.31
N PRO A 194 24.20 37.78 22.03
CA PRO A 194 22.82 37.27 21.85
C PRO A 194 22.70 36.16 20.79
N ARG A 195 23.55 36.21 19.76
CA ARG A 195 23.59 35.18 18.69
C ARG A 195 24.03 33.82 19.24
N GLN A 196 24.95 33.78 20.20
CA GLN A 196 25.43 32.54 20.81
C GLN A 196 24.31 31.88 21.66
N LEU A 197 23.54 32.70 22.39
CA LEU A 197 22.37 32.22 23.14
C LEU A 197 21.27 31.71 22.20
N THR A 198 21.03 32.37 21.07
CA THR A 198 20.12 31.89 20.03
C THR A 198 20.55 30.53 19.52
N LEU A 199 21.83 30.36 19.17
CA LEU A 199 22.36 29.08 18.69
C LEU A 199 22.28 27.99 19.76
N MET A 200 22.48 28.34 21.02
CA MET A 200 22.35 27.39 22.13
C MET A 200 20.93 26.81 22.23
N ILE A 201 19.89 27.66 22.15
CA ILE A 201 18.50 27.20 22.21
C ILE A 201 18.13 26.41 20.96
N LEU A 202 18.58 26.84 19.77
CA LEU A 202 18.35 26.09 18.54
C LEU A 202 19.04 24.73 18.54
N SER A 203 20.25 24.63 19.14
CA SER A 203 20.92 23.34 19.32
C SER A 203 20.20 22.44 20.31
N GLU A 204 19.59 22.99 21.37
CA GLU A 204 18.76 22.24 22.31
C GLU A 204 17.49 21.68 21.61
N ALA A 205 16.77 22.53 20.84
CA ALA A 205 15.65 22.09 20.03
C ALA A 205 16.04 20.97 19.05
N LEU A 206 17.14 21.17 18.32
CA LEU A 206 17.64 20.17 17.38
C LEU A 206 18.02 18.85 18.07
N ALA A 207 18.63 18.92 19.27
CA ALA A 207 18.99 17.73 20.05
C ALA A 207 17.75 16.93 20.47
N ILE A 208 16.67 17.62 20.91
CA ILE A 208 15.39 16.99 21.25
C ILE A 208 14.81 16.31 19.99
N GLY A 209 14.77 17.01 18.87
CA GLY A 209 14.29 16.46 17.60
C GLY A 209 15.09 15.26 17.14
N LEU A 210 16.42 15.30 17.20
CA LEU A 210 17.30 14.18 16.82
C LEU A 210 17.10 12.96 17.72
N LEU A 211 16.98 13.15 19.04
CA LEU A 211 16.68 12.06 19.98
C LEU A 211 15.31 11.44 19.68
N GLY A 212 14.30 12.27 19.43
CA GLY A 212 12.97 11.80 19.04
C GLY A 212 12.99 10.99 17.75
N ILE A 213 13.70 11.47 16.72
CA ILE A 213 13.88 10.77 15.45
C ILE A 213 14.60 9.43 15.67
N PHE A 214 15.68 9.41 16.42
CA PHE A 214 16.44 8.19 16.69
C PHE A 214 15.58 7.12 17.38
N CYS A 215 14.90 7.49 18.45
CA CYS A 215 13.97 6.60 19.16
C CYS A 215 12.80 6.16 18.27
N GLY A 216 12.22 7.08 17.50
CA GLY A 216 11.11 6.81 16.60
C GLY A 216 11.48 5.85 15.46
N ILE A 217 12.63 6.05 14.84
CA ILE A 217 13.16 5.15 13.80
C ILE A 217 13.43 3.76 14.38
N LEU A 218 14.06 3.67 15.53
CA LEU A 218 14.39 2.40 16.15
C LEU A 218 13.14 1.60 16.50
N LEU A 219 12.16 2.24 17.13
CA LEU A 219 10.87 1.62 17.45
C LEU A 219 10.08 1.27 16.18
N GLY A 220 10.03 2.16 15.20
CA GLY A 220 9.32 1.94 13.95
C GLY A 220 9.88 0.75 13.16
N ILE A 221 11.20 0.66 13.01
CA ILE A 221 11.87 -0.48 12.36
C ILE A 221 11.59 -1.77 13.16
N ALA A 222 11.69 -1.75 14.49
CA ALA A 222 11.42 -2.92 15.31
C ALA A 222 9.99 -3.44 15.10
N ILE A 223 8.98 -2.56 15.08
CA ILE A 223 7.59 -2.93 14.86
C ILE A 223 7.41 -3.51 13.46
N VAL A 224 7.96 -2.87 12.42
CA VAL A 224 7.84 -3.35 11.03
C VAL A 224 8.49 -4.73 10.88
N LEU A 225 9.70 -4.95 11.41
CA LEU A 225 10.37 -6.25 11.33
C LEU A 225 9.60 -7.36 12.05
N LEU A 226 8.99 -7.05 13.20
CA LEU A 226 8.16 -8.02 13.94
C LEU A 226 6.89 -8.37 13.16
N THR A 227 6.25 -7.39 12.54
CA THR A 227 4.96 -7.58 11.85
C THR A 227 5.11 -8.02 10.40
N GLN A 228 6.28 -7.83 9.77
CA GLN A 228 6.56 -8.22 8.39
C GLN A 228 6.47 -9.75 8.19
N HIS A 229 6.83 -10.54 9.20
CA HIS A 229 6.79 -12.00 9.13
C HIS A 229 5.45 -12.59 9.56
N THR A 230 4.78 -11.97 10.52
CA THR A 230 3.50 -12.48 11.06
C THR A 230 2.28 -11.99 10.26
N GLY A 231 2.41 -10.86 9.56
CA GLY A 231 1.27 -10.13 9.01
C GLY A 231 0.43 -9.49 10.12
N ILE A 232 -0.32 -8.47 9.78
CA ILE A 232 -1.33 -7.87 10.65
C ILE A 232 -2.69 -8.37 10.16
N ASP A 233 -3.35 -9.18 10.97
CA ASP A 233 -4.68 -9.71 10.65
C ASP A 233 -5.74 -8.66 10.99
N LEU A 234 -6.34 -8.08 9.96
CA LEU A 234 -7.45 -7.13 10.06
C LEU A 234 -8.82 -7.80 10.05
N SER A 235 -8.91 -9.13 10.02
CA SER A 235 -10.20 -9.85 9.96
C SER A 235 -11.14 -9.46 11.11
N LEU A 236 -10.59 -9.19 12.30
CA LEU A 236 -11.34 -8.74 13.48
C LEU A 236 -11.91 -7.32 13.32
N LEU A 237 -11.23 -6.44 12.59
CA LEU A 237 -11.66 -5.05 12.35
C LEU A 237 -12.61 -4.95 11.16
N LEU A 238 -12.38 -5.76 10.12
CA LEU A 238 -13.18 -5.76 8.90
C LEU A 238 -14.50 -6.52 9.05
N GLY A 239 -14.62 -7.36 10.10
CA GLY A 239 -15.82 -8.17 10.38
C GLY A 239 -16.15 -9.14 9.24
N SER A 240 -17.22 -9.89 9.40
CA SER A 240 -17.75 -10.81 8.37
C SER A 240 -18.38 -10.09 7.15
N THR A 241 -18.28 -8.77 7.07
CA THR A 241 -18.79 -7.92 5.99
C THR A 241 -17.74 -7.64 4.92
N THR A 242 -16.76 -8.50 4.75
CA THR A 242 -15.76 -8.34 3.69
C THR A 242 -16.37 -8.45 2.29
N ARG A 243 -16.96 -7.33 1.87
CA ARG A 243 -17.33 -7.06 0.47
C ARG A 243 -16.15 -6.42 -0.29
N PHE A 244 -14.99 -6.33 0.32
CA PHE A 244 -13.82 -5.67 -0.26
C PHE A 244 -12.76 -6.69 -0.63
N TYR A 245 -12.19 -6.50 -1.81
CA TYR A 245 -11.15 -7.25 -2.52
C TYR A 245 -9.75 -7.22 -1.84
N VAL A 246 -9.69 -7.16 -0.51
CA VAL A 246 -8.44 -6.99 0.23
C VAL A 246 -8.16 -8.23 1.06
N ASP A 247 -6.98 -8.78 0.90
CA ASP A 247 -6.47 -9.83 1.78
C ASP A 247 -6.46 -9.27 3.22
N PRO A 248 -7.12 -9.94 4.19
CA PRO A 248 -7.15 -9.45 5.56
C PRO A 248 -5.77 -9.40 6.23
N LEU A 249 -4.77 -10.08 5.66
CA LEU A 249 -3.39 -10.06 6.12
C LEU A 249 -2.60 -8.96 5.42
N ILE A 250 -2.26 -7.92 6.16
CA ILE A 250 -1.41 -6.83 5.66
C ILE A 250 0.02 -7.04 6.15
N TYR A 251 0.96 -7.02 5.19
CA TYR A 251 2.40 -7.11 5.47
C TYR A 251 3.01 -5.70 5.36
N PRO A 252 3.40 -5.07 6.48
CA PRO A 252 4.04 -3.77 6.46
C PRO A 252 5.37 -3.83 5.72
N ASN A 253 5.65 -2.81 4.91
CA ASN A 253 6.93 -2.66 4.23
C ASN A 253 7.56 -1.32 4.57
N LEU A 254 8.89 -1.30 4.74
CA LEU A 254 9.66 -0.09 4.98
C LEU A 254 9.86 0.68 3.68
N ASN A 255 9.26 1.87 3.62
CA ASN A 255 9.50 2.81 2.53
C ASN A 255 10.51 3.87 2.97
N LEU A 256 11.73 3.80 2.44
CA LEU A 256 12.82 4.73 2.76
C LEU A 256 12.50 6.18 2.37
N GLN A 257 11.71 6.38 1.33
CA GLN A 257 11.31 7.72 0.89
C GLN A 257 10.40 8.39 1.94
N HIS A 258 9.37 7.69 2.41
CA HIS A 258 8.50 8.19 3.48
C HIS A 258 9.26 8.42 4.78
N LEU A 259 10.20 7.52 5.13
CA LEU A 259 11.06 7.68 6.29
C LEU A 259 11.90 8.96 6.18
N GLY A 260 12.50 9.23 5.01
CA GLY A 260 13.27 10.43 4.75
C GLY A 260 12.45 11.71 4.84
N ILE A 261 11.26 11.74 4.22
CA ILE A 261 10.34 12.88 4.26
C ILE A 261 9.92 13.18 5.69
N THR A 262 9.53 12.17 6.45
CA THR A 262 9.09 12.33 7.86
C THR A 262 10.23 12.81 8.74
N THR A 263 11.44 12.26 8.58
CA THR A 263 12.64 12.68 9.30
C THR A 263 12.94 14.16 9.04
N LEU A 264 12.93 14.58 7.79
CA LEU A 264 13.15 15.98 7.41
C LEU A 264 12.07 16.89 7.99
N ALA A 265 10.81 16.48 7.93
CA ALA A 265 9.69 17.23 8.46
C ALA A 265 9.81 17.44 9.97
N ILE A 266 10.21 16.42 10.74
CA ILE A 266 10.44 16.52 12.19
C ILE A 266 11.59 17.47 12.49
N LEU A 267 12.73 17.36 11.78
CA LEU A 267 13.87 18.28 11.96
C LEU A 267 13.47 19.75 11.72
N LEU A 268 12.71 20.00 10.65
CA LEU A 268 12.21 21.36 10.37
C LEU A 268 11.25 21.85 11.46
N THR A 269 10.38 20.98 11.96
CA THR A 269 9.44 21.29 13.04
C THR A 269 10.17 21.66 14.32
N SER A 270 11.19 20.89 14.72
CA SER A 270 12.01 21.17 15.90
C SER A 270 12.78 22.49 15.79
N LEU A 271 13.35 22.76 14.62
CA LEU A 271 14.00 24.07 14.39
C LEU A 271 13.00 25.23 14.49
N LEU A 272 11.80 25.07 13.92
CA LEU A 272 10.73 26.08 13.99
C LEU A 272 10.28 26.31 15.44
N ALA A 273 10.13 25.23 16.24
CA ALA A 273 9.80 25.31 17.66
C ALA A 273 10.81 26.14 18.46
N GLY A 274 12.10 25.98 18.13
CA GLY A 274 13.21 26.70 18.79
C GLY A 274 13.30 28.18 18.42
N ILE A 275 12.78 28.62 17.25
CA ILE A 275 12.96 30.01 16.78
C ILE A 275 12.35 31.05 17.73
N TYR A 276 11.14 30.81 18.21
CA TYR A 276 10.46 31.77 19.07
C TYR A 276 11.16 31.94 20.44
N PRO A 277 11.47 30.87 21.21
CA PRO A 277 12.23 30.98 22.44
C PRO A 277 13.62 31.63 22.22
N ALA A 278 14.34 31.21 21.18
CA ALA A 278 15.64 31.74 20.84
C ALA A 278 15.63 33.26 20.60
N ARG A 279 14.64 33.74 19.84
CA ARG A 279 14.47 35.21 19.63
C ARG A 279 14.10 35.94 20.90
N ARG A 280 13.34 35.31 21.80
CA ARG A 280 12.94 35.93 23.07
C ARG A 280 14.13 36.08 24.00
N VAL A 281 14.99 35.06 24.12
CA VAL A 281 16.24 35.10 24.92
C VAL A 281 17.20 36.17 24.38
N SER A 282 17.39 36.26 23.07
CA SER A 282 18.30 37.21 22.47
C SER A 282 17.91 38.66 22.70
N ARG A 283 16.69 38.94 23.13
CA ARG A 283 16.16 40.31 23.41
C ARG A 283 16.05 40.61 24.90
N LEU A 284 16.45 39.71 25.80
CA LEU A 284 16.47 39.94 27.24
C LEU A 284 17.49 41.03 27.58
N GLN A 285 17.08 41.95 28.49
CA GLN A 285 18.00 42.91 29.07
C GLN A 285 18.69 42.31 30.28
N PRO A 286 20.02 42.35 30.37
CA PRO A 286 20.77 41.70 31.48
C PRO A 286 20.33 42.18 32.86
N ALA A 287 20.02 43.50 32.95
CA ALA A 287 19.56 44.12 34.21
C ALA A 287 18.19 43.63 34.69
N GLU A 288 17.27 43.28 33.77
CA GLU A 288 15.93 42.74 34.09
C GLU A 288 16.02 41.26 34.40
N ALA A 289 16.85 40.51 33.65
CA ALA A 289 17.03 39.08 33.84
C ALA A 289 17.65 38.76 35.23
N LEU A 290 18.49 39.62 35.79
CA LEU A 290 19.09 39.47 37.12
C LEU A 290 18.15 39.83 38.27
N ARG A 291 17.09 40.61 37.99
CA ARG A 291 16.07 41.02 38.98
C ARG A 291 14.91 40.04 39.15
N HIS A 292 14.80 39.07 38.25
CA HIS A 292 13.80 38.02 38.37
C HIS A 292 14.21 37.06 39.47
N VAL A 293 13.46 37.10 40.58
CA VAL A 293 13.52 36.17 41.71
C VAL A 293 12.53 35.04 41.47
#